data_53a5ac8133b00214a26af18e3343f4db
#
_entry.id   53a5ac8133b00214a26af18e3343f4db
#
_cell.length_a   1.000
_cell.length_b   1.000
_cell.length_c   1.000
_cell.angle_alpha   90.00
_cell.angle_beta   90.00
_cell.angle_gamma   90.00
#
_symmetry.space_group_name_H-M   'P 1'
#
loop_
_entity.id
_entity.type
_entity.pdbx_description
1 polymer ?
#
loop_
_entity_poly.entity_id
_entity_poly.type
_entity_poly.pdbx_seq_one_letter_code
_entity_poly.pdbx_strand_id
1 'polypeptide(L)'
;MSKKPTKKPQWVIEKEQNKKAGGAETVWLFGLHAVRDALMNPQREKLRLIVTLNAQNKLEEAIAASGVEPELVEPRKFNAPLDPNSVHQGAALEVKPLNWGSLSENCIGAEIPRVILLDRVTDPHNVGAILRSAEVFGASAVIGTRHHSAPETGALAKTASGALERQPYLRMRNLADTITELQNMGYVVLGLDGEAEQTIESCLEGRRDLPVALVLGAEGPGLRQKTKETVDHLVKIDAAGGFGSLNVSNAAAIALYASLERS
;
A
#
# COMPACT_ATOMS: atom_id res chain seq x y z
N MET A 1 26.96 -19.39 22.25
CA MET A 1 26.99 -19.67 20.80
C MET A 1 26.65 -18.37 20.06
N SER A 2 27.64 -17.72 19.48
CA SER A 2 27.48 -16.46 18.73
C SER A 2 26.89 -16.78 17.35
N LYS A 3 25.67 -16.27 17.04
CA LYS A 3 25.10 -16.37 15.69
C LYS A 3 25.94 -15.52 14.73
N LYS A 4 26.58 -16.15 13.74
CA LYS A 4 27.24 -15.44 12.64
C LYS A 4 26.24 -14.55 11.93
N PRO A 5 26.57 -13.30 11.61
CA PRO A 5 25.68 -12.43 10.86
C PRO A 5 25.41 -13.05 9.48
N THR A 6 24.16 -13.29 9.15
CA THR A 6 23.72 -13.73 7.82
C THR A 6 24.14 -12.69 6.80
N LYS A 7 24.92 -13.09 5.77
CA LYS A 7 25.29 -12.21 4.67
C LYS A 7 24.02 -11.67 4.01
N LYS A 8 23.93 -10.35 3.85
CA LYS A 8 22.83 -9.73 3.10
C LYS A 8 22.76 -10.34 1.70
N PRO A 9 21.57 -10.65 1.17
CA PRO A 9 21.41 -11.11 -0.21
C PRO A 9 22.02 -10.11 -1.20
N GLN A 10 22.51 -10.61 -2.34
CA GLN A 10 23.21 -9.80 -3.34
C GLN A 10 22.35 -8.63 -3.86
N TRP A 11 21.05 -8.87 -4.08
CA TRP A 11 20.10 -7.84 -4.51
C TRP A 11 19.95 -6.68 -3.49
N VAL A 12 20.08 -6.96 -2.18
CA VAL A 12 20.06 -5.92 -1.14
C VAL A 12 21.31 -5.06 -1.23
N ILE A 13 22.48 -5.70 -1.48
CA ILE A 13 23.77 -5.02 -1.62
C ILE A 13 23.76 -4.12 -2.86
N GLU A 14 23.24 -4.63 -3.97
CA GLU A 14 23.11 -3.87 -5.23
C GLU A 14 22.13 -2.69 -5.07
N LYS A 15 20.99 -2.89 -4.39
CA LYS A 15 20.05 -1.82 -4.06
C LYS A 15 20.68 -0.74 -3.18
N GLU A 16 21.46 -1.13 -2.17
CA GLU A 16 22.21 -0.19 -1.30
C GLU A 16 23.32 0.55 -2.07
N GLN A 17 23.98 -0.12 -3.02
CA GLN A 17 25.01 0.48 -3.88
C GLN A 17 24.41 1.46 -4.88
N ASN A 18 23.32 1.13 -5.55
CA ASN A 18 22.61 2.02 -6.46
C ASN A 18 22.06 3.26 -5.74
N LYS A 19 21.55 3.11 -4.53
CA LYS A 19 21.12 4.22 -3.70
C LYS A 19 22.27 5.15 -3.29
N LYS A 20 23.45 4.59 -3.03
CA LYS A 20 24.68 5.37 -2.74
C LYS A 20 25.25 6.07 -3.96
N ALA A 21 25.04 5.50 -5.15
CA ALA A 21 25.50 6.05 -6.42
C ALA A 21 24.57 7.15 -7.00
N GLY A 22 23.51 7.56 -6.28
CA GLY A 22 22.55 8.56 -6.76
C GLY A 22 21.66 8.07 -7.89
N GLY A 23 21.59 6.76 -8.13
CA GLY A 23 20.69 6.16 -9.12
C GLY A 23 19.24 6.37 -8.73
N ALA A 24 18.37 6.60 -9.72
CA ALA A 24 16.93 6.68 -9.50
C ALA A 24 16.43 5.41 -8.78
N GLU A 25 15.59 5.58 -7.77
CA GLU A 25 15.02 4.44 -7.04
C GLU A 25 14.16 3.62 -8.02
N THR A 26 14.49 2.35 -8.23
CA THR A 26 13.71 1.42 -9.06
C THR A 26 13.14 0.29 -8.22
N VAL A 27 12.07 -0.32 -8.69
CA VAL A 27 11.36 -1.41 -8.05
C VAL A 27 11.15 -2.53 -9.05
N TRP A 28 11.38 -3.78 -8.64
CA TRP A 28 11.01 -4.94 -9.42
C TRP A 28 9.64 -5.46 -8.99
N LEU A 29 8.66 -5.31 -9.87
CA LEU A 29 7.35 -5.92 -9.75
C LEU A 29 7.39 -7.34 -10.30
N PHE A 30 6.65 -8.26 -9.72
CA PHE A 30 6.62 -9.65 -10.17
C PHE A 30 5.25 -10.31 -10.01
N GLY A 31 5.03 -11.38 -10.80
CA GLY A 31 3.75 -12.07 -10.90
C GLY A 31 2.83 -11.46 -11.97
N LEU A 32 2.02 -12.32 -12.59
CA LEU A 32 1.30 -11.98 -13.81
C LEU A 32 0.36 -10.76 -13.66
N HIS A 33 -0.42 -10.69 -12.56
CA HIS A 33 -1.37 -9.60 -12.37
C HIS A 33 -0.67 -8.26 -12.12
N ALA A 34 0.32 -8.21 -11.20
CA ALA A 34 1.04 -6.99 -10.91
C ALA A 34 1.80 -6.46 -12.14
N VAL A 35 2.44 -7.36 -12.90
CA VAL A 35 3.16 -6.98 -14.13
C VAL A 35 2.19 -6.53 -15.21
N ARG A 36 1.07 -7.22 -15.43
CA ARG A 36 0.04 -6.83 -16.40
C ARG A 36 -0.47 -5.42 -16.13
N ASP A 37 -0.88 -5.15 -14.90
CA ASP A 37 -1.50 -3.88 -14.54
C ASP A 37 -0.49 -2.72 -14.61
N ALA A 38 0.78 -2.97 -14.24
CA ALA A 38 1.86 -2.00 -14.42
C ALA A 38 2.19 -1.74 -15.91
N LEU A 39 2.16 -2.77 -16.77
CA LEU A 39 2.32 -2.59 -18.22
C LEU A 39 1.20 -1.72 -18.81
N MET A 40 -0.03 -1.93 -18.37
CA MET A 40 -1.21 -1.19 -18.83
C MET A 40 -1.31 0.23 -18.28
N ASN A 41 -0.60 0.56 -17.18
CA ASN A 41 -0.63 1.89 -16.59
C ASN A 41 0.24 2.87 -17.39
N PRO A 42 -0.34 3.90 -18.05
CA PRO A 42 0.42 4.87 -18.83
C PRO A 42 1.31 5.79 -17.98
N GLN A 43 0.99 5.94 -16.69
CA GLN A 43 1.79 6.77 -15.76
C GLN A 43 3.00 6.03 -15.20
N ARG A 44 3.06 4.69 -15.34
CA ARG A 44 4.18 3.89 -14.84
C ARG A 44 5.35 3.95 -15.80
N GLU A 45 6.49 4.47 -15.37
CA GLU A 45 7.74 4.39 -16.11
C GLU A 45 8.30 2.97 -16.01
N LYS A 46 8.30 2.29 -17.16
CA LYS A 46 8.70 0.89 -17.33
C LYS A 46 10.12 0.87 -17.90
N LEU A 47 11.03 0.11 -17.28
CA LEU A 47 12.45 0.12 -17.62
C LEU A 47 12.89 -1.18 -18.28
N ARG A 48 12.50 -2.34 -17.73
CA ARG A 48 12.97 -3.65 -18.18
C ARG A 48 11.95 -4.73 -17.87
N LEU A 49 11.56 -5.51 -18.86
CA LEU A 49 10.62 -6.63 -18.71
C LEU A 49 11.33 -7.95 -18.99
N ILE A 50 11.33 -8.85 -18.01
CA ILE A 50 11.85 -10.23 -18.14
C ILE A 50 10.69 -11.20 -18.05
N VAL A 51 10.51 -12.05 -19.07
CA VAL A 51 9.42 -13.03 -19.13
C VAL A 51 9.89 -14.38 -19.62
N THR A 52 9.21 -15.43 -19.16
CA THR A 52 9.24 -16.74 -19.82
C THR A 52 8.24 -16.77 -20.96
N LEU A 53 8.39 -17.71 -21.91
CA LEU A 53 7.45 -17.86 -23.04
C LEU A 53 5.99 -18.01 -22.58
N ASN A 54 5.74 -18.80 -21.53
CA ASN A 54 4.38 -18.96 -20.98
C ASN A 54 3.83 -17.65 -20.38
N ALA A 55 4.68 -16.86 -19.71
CA ALA A 55 4.26 -15.56 -19.17
C ALA A 55 4.06 -14.53 -20.27
N GLN A 56 4.91 -14.52 -21.30
CA GLN A 56 4.76 -13.67 -22.47
C GLN A 56 3.40 -13.86 -23.13
N ASN A 57 3.02 -15.12 -23.41
CA ASN A 57 1.73 -15.44 -24.03
C ASN A 57 0.54 -14.95 -23.18
N LYS A 58 0.65 -15.01 -21.84
CA LYS A 58 -0.40 -14.53 -20.93
C LYS A 58 -0.46 -13.02 -20.81
N LEU A 59 0.60 -12.33 -21.16
CA LEU A 59 0.77 -10.86 -21.06
C LEU A 59 0.78 -10.20 -22.44
N GLU A 60 0.52 -10.93 -23.53
CA GLU A 60 0.66 -10.48 -24.92
C GLU A 60 -0.01 -9.12 -25.17
N GLU A 61 -1.27 -8.99 -24.81
CA GLU A 61 -2.02 -7.72 -24.97
C GLU A 61 -1.40 -6.57 -24.17
N ALA A 62 -1.00 -6.83 -22.92
CA ALA A 62 -0.41 -5.80 -22.06
C ALA A 62 1.00 -5.39 -22.54
N ILE A 63 1.79 -6.34 -23.04
CA ILE A 63 3.11 -6.07 -23.63
C ILE A 63 2.94 -5.21 -24.89
N ALA A 64 2.04 -5.60 -25.80
CA ALA A 64 1.77 -4.86 -27.01
C ALA A 64 1.28 -3.42 -26.72
N ALA A 65 0.37 -3.26 -25.76
CA ALA A 65 -0.15 -1.95 -25.36
C ALA A 65 0.90 -1.06 -24.69
N SER A 66 1.86 -1.65 -23.98
CA SER A 66 2.89 -0.92 -23.24
C SER A 66 4.03 -0.39 -24.10
N GLY A 67 4.28 -1.01 -25.26
CA GLY A 67 5.44 -0.74 -26.11
C GLY A 67 6.79 -1.17 -25.52
N VAL A 68 6.81 -1.93 -24.43
CA VAL A 68 8.04 -2.44 -23.81
C VAL A 68 8.47 -3.73 -24.51
N GLU A 69 9.72 -3.81 -24.96
CA GLU A 69 10.26 -5.05 -25.51
C GLU A 69 10.59 -6.03 -24.38
N PRO A 70 10.04 -7.27 -24.42
CA PRO A 70 10.30 -8.26 -23.39
C PRO A 70 11.63 -8.98 -23.64
N GLU A 71 12.40 -9.19 -22.58
CA GLU A 71 13.53 -10.12 -22.55
C GLU A 71 13.00 -11.53 -22.30
N LEU A 72 13.02 -12.37 -23.36
CA LEU A 72 12.59 -13.76 -23.25
C LEU A 72 13.68 -14.62 -22.63
N VAL A 73 13.36 -15.32 -21.56
CA VAL A 73 14.29 -16.20 -20.86
C VAL A 73 13.69 -17.59 -20.61
N GLU A 74 14.55 -18.60 -20.58
CA GLU A 74 14.15 -19.93 -20.12
C GLU A 74 13.82 -19.91 -18.61
N PRO A 75 12.84 -20.70 -18.14
CA PRO A 75 12.47 -20.71 -16.73
C PRO A 75 13.64 -20.95 -15.75
N ARG A 76 14.61 -21.78 -16.16
CA ARG A 76 15.82 -22.09 -15.37
C ARG A 76 16.85 -20.96 -15.35
N LYS A 77 16.76 -20.02 -16.29
CA LYS A 77 17.66 -18.87 -16.45
C LYS A 77 16.99 -17.56 -16.04
N PHE A 78 15.86 -17.64 -15.35
CA PHE A 78 15.17 -16.43 -14.89
C PHE A 78 16.01 -15.71 -13.84
N ASN A 79 16.55 -14.53 -14.20
CA ASN A 79 17.59 -13.81 -13.46
C ASN A 79 17.17 -12.43 -12.98
N ALA A 80 15.87 -12.15 -12.90
CA ALA A 80 15.42 -10.91 -12.27
C ALA A 80 15.90 -10.85 -10.81
N PRO A 81 16.34 -9.67 -10.31
CA PRO A 81 16.89 -9.52 -8.96
C PRO A 81 15.78 -9.54 -7.90
N LEU A 82 15.15 -10.69 -7.74
CA LEU A 82 14.07 -10.96 -6.81
C LEU A 82 14.57 -11.76 -5.61
N ASP A 83 13.80 -11.72 -4.52
CA ASP A 83 14.01 -12.67 -3.43
C ASP A 83 13.84 -14.10 -3.95
N PRO A 84 14.73 -15.06 -3.59
CA PRO A 84 14.65 -16.44 -4.07
C PRO A 84 13.30 -17.15 -3.80
N ASN A 85 12.58 -16.71 -2.76
CA ASN A 85 11.28 -17.26 -2.42
C ASN A 85 10.11 -16.55 -3.15
N SER A 86 10.40 -15.59 -4.02
CA SER A 86 9.39 -14.86 -4.76
C SER A 86 8.68 -15.75 -5.77
N VAL A 87 7.37 -15.85 -5.69
CA VAL A 87 6.54 -16.56 -6.67
C VAL A 87 6.27 -15.64 -7.85
N HIS A 88 7.23 -15.54 -8.78
CA HIS A 88 7.20 -14.59 -9.90
C HIS A 88 6.37 -15.04 -11.11
N GLN A 89 5.96 -16.29 -11.17
CA GLN A 89 5.12 -16.86 -12.26
C GLN A 89 5.71 -16.66 -13.68
N GLY A 90 7.04 -16.47 -13.77
CA GLY A 90 7.75 -16.24 -15.02
C GLY A 90 7.69 -14.81 -15.56
N ALA A 91 7.27 -13.83 -14.75
CA ALA A 91 7.23 -12.42 -15.16
C ALA A 91 7.82 -11.52 -14.06
N ALA A 92 8.69 -10.60 -14.46
CA ALA A 92 9.21 -9.50 -13.64
C ALA A 92 9.41 -8.23 -14.48
N LEU A 93 9.03 -7.10 -13.92
CA LEU A 93 9.11 -5.77 -14.55
C LEU A 93 9.85 -4.80 -13.63
N GLU A 94 10.92 -4.21 -14.11
CA GLU A 94 11.58 -3.09 -13.46
C GLU A 94 10.88 -1.79 -13.80
N VAL A 95 10.54 -1.03 -12.77
CA VAL A 95 9.80 0.23 -12.89
C VAL A 95 10.34 1.30 -11.96
N LYS A 96 10.02 2.56 -12.22
CA LYS A 96 10.13 3.60 -11.19
C LYS A 96 8.87 3.61 -10.30
N PRO A 97 9.00 3.95 -8.99
CA PRO A 97 7.84 4.19 -8.13
C PRO A 97 6.89 5.22 -8.72
N LEU A 98 5.58 5.04 -8.49
CA LEU A 98 4.60 6.04 -8.91
C LEU A 98 4.70 7.32 -8.09
N ASN A 99 4.57 8.44 -8.76
CA ASN A 99 4.41 9.74 -8.12
C ASN A 99 2.92 10.12 -8.15
N TRP A 100 2.27 10.02 -7.00
CA TRP A 100 0.85 10.33 -6.84
C TRP A 100 0.57 11.81 -6.57
N GLY A 101 1.61 12.65 -6.50
CA GLY A 101 1.45 14.08 -6.21
C GLY A 101 1.24 14.40 -4.72
N SER A 102 0.53 15.46 -4.44
CA SER A 102 0.30 16.01 -3.11
C SER A 102 -0.95 15.39 -2.42
N LEU A 103 -1.07 15.69 -1.12
CA LEU A 103 -2.24 15.32 -0.33
C LEU A 103 -3.52 15.97 -0.90
N SER A 104 -3.47 17.24 -1.22
CA SER A 104 -4.63 17.99 -1.73
C SER A 104 -5.10 17.47 -3.09
N GLU A 105 -4.20 17.07 -3.98
CA GLU A 105 -4.56 16.52 -5.30
C GLU A 105 -5.34 15.20 -5.21
N ASN A 106 -5.10 14.41 -4.15
CA ASN A 106 -5.72 13.10 -4.00
C ASN A 106 -6.87 13.07 -2.99
N CYS A 107 -6.91 14.01 -2.05
CA CYS A 107 -7.87 13.98 -0.94
C CYS A 107 -8.97 15.04 -1.06
N ILE A 108 -8.99 15.82 -2.16
CA ILE A 108 -10.05 16.81 -2.45
C ILE A 108 -10.70 16.43 -3.78
N GLY A 109 -12.02 16.59 -3.88
CA GLY A 109 -12.74 16.46 -5.15
C GLY A 109 -13.66 15.24 -5.27
N ALA A 110 -13.56 14.25 -4.39
CA ALA A 110 -14.60 13.24 -4.25
C ALA A 110 -15.79 13.81 -3.47
N GLU A 111 -16.99 13.32 -3.74
CA GLU A 111 -18.22 13.81 -3.08
C GLU A 111 -18.15 13.60 -1.56
N ILE A 112 -17.77 12.43 -1.12
CA ILE A 112 -17.57 12.09 0.29
C ILE A 112 -16.26 11.27 0.41
N PRO A 113 -15.09 11.93 0.46
CA PRO A 113 -13.84 11.23 0.38
C PRO A 113 -13.53 10.43 1.66
N ARG A 114 -12.95 9.25 1.46
CA ARG A 114 -12.41 8.40 2.51
C ARG A 114 -10.91 8.22 2.29
N VAL A 115 -10.13 8.35 3.33
CA VAL A 115 -8.68 8.08 3.27
C VAL A 115 -8.25 7.16 4.41
N ILE A 116 -7.20 6.39 4.17
CA ILE A 116 -6.58 5.54 5.19
C ILE A 116 -5.20 6.08 5.52
N LEU A 117 -4.89 6.20 6.80
CA LEU A 117 -3.55 6.52 7.30
C LEU A 117 -2.95 5.31 8.03
N LEU A 118 -1.67 5.05 7.78
CA LEU A 118 -0.94 3.90 8.31
C LEU A 118 0.11 4.36 9.34
N ASP A 119 -0.14 4.10 10.62
CA ASP A 119 0.81 4.39 11.70
C ASP A 119 1.73 3.18 11.94
N ARG A 120 2.89 3.17 11.27
CA ARG A 120 3.90 2.11 11.34
C ARG A 120 3.45 0.72 10.86
N VAL A 121 2.56 0.66 9.90
CA VAL A 121 2.25 -0.58 9.21
C VAL A 121 3.36 -0.86 8.19
N THR A 122 4.27 -1.75 8.53
CA THR A 122 5.52 -1.97 7.78
C THR A 122 5.51 -3.24 6.93
N ASP A 123 4.60 -4.16 7.18
CA ASP A 123 4.47 -5.39 6.39
C ASP A 123 3.87 -5.07 5.02
N PRO A 124 4.62 -5.35 3.92
CA PRO A 124 4.13 -5.13 2.56
C PRO A 124 2.89 -5.96 2.21
N HIS A 125 2.68 -7.10 2.85
CA HIS A 125 1.48 -7.92 2.64
C HIS A 125 0.24 -7.23 3.21
N ASN A 126 0.33 -6.68 4.42
CA ASN A 126 -0.78 -5.92 5.01
C ASN A 126 -1.06 -4.65 4.20
N VAL A 127 -0.04 -3.88 3.83
CA VAL A 127 -0.23 -2.66 3.03
C VAL A 127 -0.82 -2.98 1.66
N GLY A 128 -0.37 -4.04 0.99
CA GLY A 128 -0.93 -4.47 -0.29
C GLY A 128 -2.41 -4.87 -0.18
N ALA A 129 -2.79 -5.59 0.88
CA ALA A 129 -4.18 -5.95 1.15
C ALA A 129 -5.05 -4.71 1.46
N ILE A 130 -4.50 -3.73 2.19
CA ILE A 130 -5.17 -2.45 2.48
C ILE A 130 -5.40 -1.66 1.19
N LEU A 131 -4.41 -1.56 0.31
CA LEU A 131 -4.55 -0.89 -0.99
C LEU A 131 -5.68 -1.52 -1.82
N ARG A 132 -5.75 -2.85 -1.85
CA ARG A 132 -6.81 -3.57 -2.54
C ARG A 132 -8.20 -3.27 -1.95
N SER A 133 -8.33 -3.27 -0.63
CA SER A 133 -9.58 -2.92 0.03
C SER A 133 -9.95 -1.45 -0.19
N ALA A 134 -8.96 -0.56 -0.16
CA ALA A 134 -9.14 0.86 -0.43
C ALA A 134 -9.71 1.11 -1.84
N GLU A 135 -9.16 0.44 -2.87
CA GLU A 135 -9.68 0.51 -4.24
C GLU A 135 -11.13 -0.01 -4.32
N VAL A 136 -11.42 -1.16 -3.71
CA VAL A 136 -12.77 -1.77 -3.72
C VAL A 136 -13.82 -0.87 -3.08
N PHE A 137 -13.46 -0.19 -1.99
CA PHE A 137 -14.39 0.69 -1.26
C PHE A 137 -14.28 2.17 -1.68
N GLY A 138 -13.55 2.48 -2.75
CA GLY A 138 -13.47 3.82 -3.32
C GLY A 138 -12.77 4.84 -2.43
N ALA A 139 -11.79 4.41 -1.63
CA ALA A 139 -10.98 5.34 -0.86
C ALA A 139 -10.13 6.23 -1.79
N SER A 140 -10.07 7.51 -1.49
CA SER A 140 -9.31 8.50 -2.28
C SER A 140 -7.80 8.26 -2.21
N ALA A 141 -7.27 7.85 -1.06
CA ALA A 141 -5.87 7.54 -0.88
C ALA A 141 -5.60 6.61 0.30
N VAL A 142 -4.48 5.89 0.23
CA VAL A 142 -3.81 5.26 1.36
C VAL A 142 -2.53 6.05 1.64
N ILE A 143 -2.30 6.42 2.88
CA ILE A 143 -1.25 7.34 3.29
C ILE A 143 -0.33 6.64 4.30
N GLY A 144 0.93 6.51 3.97
CA GLY A 144 1.95 6.00 4.89
C GLY A 144 3.07 7.00 5.11
N THR A 145 3.96 6.74 6.07
CA THR A 145 5.15 7.57 6.26
C THR A 145 6.33 7.03 5.45
N ARG A 146 7.24 7.92 5.01
CA ARG A 146 8.39 7.53 4.18
C ARG A 146 9.32 6.50 4.83
N HIS A 147 9.47 6.57 6.15
CA HIS A 147 10.44 5.74 6.89
C HIS A 147 9.83 4.57 7.66
N HIS A 148 8.53 4.63 7.97
CA HIS A 148 7.87 3.69 8.87
C HIS A 148 6.62 3.04 8.26
N SER A 149 6.52 2.99 6.95
CA SER A 149 5.53 2.22 6.21
C SER A 149 6.20 1.46 5.08
N ALA A 150 5.62 0.36 4.62
CA ALA A 150 6.18 -0.43 3.55
C ALA A 150 6.40 0.43 2.30
N PRO A 151 7.61 0.45 1.71
CA PRO A 151 7.81 1.07 0.40
C PRO A 151 7.14 0.25 -0.70
N GLU A 152 6.99 0.82 -1.89
CA GLU A 152 6.65 0.02 -3.06
C GLU A 152 7.66 -1.11 -3.24
N THR A 153 7.17 -2.33 -3.26
CA THR A 153 7.98 -3.54 -3.49
C THR A 153 7.18 -4.52 -4.33
N GLY A 154 7.85 -5.47 -4.96
CA GLY A 154 7.16 -6.54 -5.69
C GLY A 154 6.23 -7.38 -4.81
N ALA A 155 6.56 -7.58 -3.54
CA ALA A 155 5.69 -8.29 -2.58
C ALA A 155 4.41 -7.49 -2.30
N LEU A 156 4.52 -6.18 -2.09
CA LEU A 156 3.38 -5.28 -1.92
C LEU A 156 2.50 -5.26 -3.18
N ALA A 157 3.09 -5.06 -4.36
CA ALA A 157 2.38 -5.04 -5.64
C ALA A 157 1.64 -6.35 -5.92
N LYS A 158 2.27 -7.49 -5.62
CA LYS A 158 1.65 -8.80 -5.78
C LYS A 158 0.42 -8.96 -4.88
N THR A 159 0.51 -8.56 -3.62
CA THR A 159 -0.61 -8.66 -2.66
C THR A 159 -1.73 -7.67 -3.01
N ALA A 160 -1.37 -6.49 -3.47
CA ALA A 160 -2.32 -5.48 -3.95
C ALA A 160 -3.09 -5.92 -5.20
N SER A 161 -2.62 -6.95 -5.92
CA SER A 161 -3.31 -7.52 -7.10
C SER A 161 -3.70 -6.46 -8.14
N GLY A 162 -2.77 -5.53 -8.45
CA GLY A 162 -2.96 -4.43 -9.39
C GLY A 162 -3.50 -3.13 -8.79
N ALA A 163 -4.03 -3.15 -7.56
CA ALA A 163 -4.50 -1.93 -6.91
C ALA A 163 -3.38 -0.87 -6.74
N LEU A 164 -2.12 -1.29 -6.64
CA LEU A 164 -0.98 -0.35 -6.56
C LEU A 164 -0.89 0.59 -7.78
N GLU A 165 -1.43 0.20 -8.91
CA GLU A 165 -1.40 0.99 -10.15
C GLU A 165 -2.56 1.98 -10.28
N ARG A 166 -3.58 1.87 -9.42
CA ARG A 166 -4.82 2.67 -9.49
C ARG A 166 -5.18 3.38 -8.21
N GLN A 167 -4.78 2.81 -7.06
CA GLN A 167 -5.04 3.36 -5.74
C GLN A 167 -3.88 4.26 -5.30
N PRO A 168 -4.09 5.56 -5.11
CA PRO A 168 -3.05 6.46 -4.61
C PRO A 168 -2.43 5.97 -3.29
N TYR A 169 -1.10 5.78 -3.30
CA TYR A 169 -0.32 5.44 -2.12
C TYR A 169 0.67 6.54 -1.81
N LEU A 170 0.26 7.48 -0.97
CA LEU A 170 1.05 8.66 -0.63
C LEU A 170 2.06 8.35 0.47
N ARG A 171 3.26 8.92 0.35
CA ARG A 171 4.37 8.74 1.28
C ARG A 171 4.74 10.07 1.94
N MET A 172 4.14 10.34 3.10
CA MET A 172 4.30 11.60 3.84
C MET A 172 5.51 11.56 4.78
N ARG A 173 5.98 12.74 5.20
CA ARG A 173 7.12 12.85 6.12
C ARG A 173 6.71 12.55 7.57
N ASN A 174 5.59 13.09 8.00
CA ASN A 174 5.11 13.02 9.38
C ASN A 174 3.60 12.74 9.41
N LEU A 175 3.19 11.72 10.17
CA LEU A 175 1.79 11.32 10.21
C LEU A 175 0.93 12.35 10.97
N ALA A 176 1.43 12.90 12.09
CA ALA A 176 0.67 13.87 12.87
C ALA A 176 0.42 15.16 12.09
N ASP A 177 1.44 15.65 11.35
CA ASP A 177 1.28 16.83 10.50
C ASP A 177 0.25 16.54 9.38
N THR A 178 0.28 15.34 8.81
CA THR A 178 -0.69 14.89 7.79
C THR A 178 -2.12 14.81 8.35
N ILE A 179 -2.29 14.32 9.57
CA ILE A 179 -3.59 14.31 10.25
C ILE A 179 -4.11 15.75 10.41
N THR A 180 -3.27 16.65 10.90
CA THR A 180 -3.66 18.07 11.06
C THR A 180 -4.01 18.73 9.72
N GLU A 181 -3.28 18.39 8.65
CA GLU A 181 -3.59 18.89 7.30
C GLU A 181 -4.94 18.40 6.81
N LEU A 182 -5.28 17.11 7.02
CA LEU A 182 -6.59 16.56 6.69
C LEU A 182 -7.73 17.19 7.52
N GLN A 183 -7.51 17.42 8.83
CA GLN A 183 -8.47 18.15 9.69
C GLN A 183 -8.74 19.55 9.13
N ASN A 184 -7.70 20.28 8.70
CA ASN A 184 -7.85 21.58 8.05
C ASN A 184 -8.59 21.53 6.70
N MET A 185 -8.60 20.37 6.03
CA MET A 185 -9.39 20.11 4.83
C MET A 185 -10.84 19.69 5.14
N GLY A 186 -11.23 19.62 6.41
CA GLY A 186 -12.58 19.25 6.84
C GLY A 186 -12.80 17.76 7.09
N TYR A 187 -11.77 16.95 7.15
CA TYR A 187 -11.89 15.53 7.50
C TYR A 187 -12.14 15.34 8.99
N VAL A 188 -13.04 14.44 9.32
CA VAL A 188 -13.12 13.82 10.65
C VAL A 188 -12.13 12.68 10.71
N VAL A 189 -11.14 12.77 11.61
CA VAL A 189 -10.05 11.79 11.71
C VAL A 189 -10.30 10.82 12.85
N LEU A 190 -10.49 9.55 12.51
CA LEU A 190 -10.80 8.45 13.43
C LEU A 190 -9.59 7.54 13.62
N GLY A 191 -9.07 7.43 14.84
CA GLY A 191 -8.02 6.46 15.19
C GLY A 191 -8.62 5.14 15.64
N LEU A 192 -8.26 4.03 14.96
CA LEU A 192 -8.72 2.70 15.35
C LEU A 192 -7.94 2.19 16.54
N ASP A 193 -8.63 1.98 17.65
CA ASP A 193 -8.08 1.46 18.90
C ASP A 193 -9.08 0.49 19.54
N GLY A 194 -8.65 -0.75 19.79
CA GLY A 194 -9.51 -1.78 20.38
C GLY A 194 -10.00 -1.46 21.81
N GLU A 195 -9.32 -0.54 22.50
CA GLU A 195 -9.68 -0.10 23.86
C GLU A 195 -10.57 1.15 23.87
N ALA A 196 -10.93 1.70 22.71
CA ALA A 196 -11.81 2.85 22.64
C ALA A 196 -13.21 2.52 23.18
N GLU A 197 -13.88 3.52 23.73
CA GLU A 197 -15.26 3.36 24.25
C GLU A 197 -16.27 3.35 23.10
N GLN A 198 -16.08 4.21 22.11
CA GLN A 198 -17.00 4.45 21.00
C GLN A 198 -16.72 3.52 19.81
N THR A 199 -17.77 3.04 19.14
CA THR A 199 -17.64 2.29 17.89
C THR A 199 -17.55 3.25 16.68
N ILE A 200 -17.06 2.74 15.52
CA ILE A 200 -17.02 3.52 14.28
C ILE A 200 -18.44 3.96 13.90
N GLU A 201 -19.40 3.06 13.97
CA GLU A 201 -20.78 3.30 13.59
C GLU A 201 -21.40 4.40 14.45
N SER A 202 -21.24 4.33 15.78
CA SER A 202 -21.80 5.34 16.69
C SER A 202 -21.11 6.72 16.53
N CYS A 203 -19.81 6.72 16.22
CA CYS A 203 -19.09 7.96 15.97
C CYS A 203 -19.53 8.65 14.68
N LEU A 204 -19.87 7.89 13.66
CA LEU A 204 -20.29 8.39 12.34
C LEU A 204 -21.82 8.60 12.23
N GLU A 205 -22.58 8.32 13.28
CA GLU A 205 -24.01 8.61 13.28
C GLU A 205 -24.25 10.13 13.09
N GLY A 206 -25.01 10.49 12.06
CA GLY A 206 -25.25 11.89 11.66
C GLY A 206 -24.04 12.62 11.07
N ARG A 207 -22.96 11.92 10.70
CA ARG A 207 -21.73 12.51 10.12
C ARG A 207 -21.24 11.76 8.87
N ARG A 208 -22.06 10.89 8.29
CA ARG A 208 -21.63 10.06 7.14
C ARG A 208 -21.43 10.86 5.85
N ASP A 209 -21.96 12.07 5.80
CA ASP A 209 -21.79 13.06 4.74
C ASP A 209 -20.46 13.84 4.81
N LEU A 210 -19.70 13.66 5.89
CA LEU A 210 -18.40 14.31 6.06
C LEU A 210 -17.25 13.46 5.47
N PRO A 211 -16.17 14.11 5.02
CA PRO A 211 -14.92 13.43 4.71
C PRO A 211 -14.38 12.70 5.94
N VAL A 212 -13.95 11.44 5.78
CA VAL A 212 -13.44 10.63 6.90
C VAL A 212 -12.03 10.13 6.63
N ALA A 213 -11.15 10.28 7.61
CA ALA A 213 -9.81 9.70 7.63
C ALA A 213 -9.71 8.61 8.71
N LEU A 214 -9.36 7.40 8.32
CA LEU A 214 -9.24 6.23 9.19
C LEU A 214 -7.76 5.97 9.47
N VAL A 215 -7.33 6.06 10.72
CA VAL A 215 -5.94 5.84 11.12
C VAL A 215 -5.81 4.45 11.76
N LEU A 216 -4.96 3.61 11.15
CA LEU A 216 -4.68 2.25 11.61
C LEU A 216 -3.27 2.16 12.17
N GLY A 217 -3.13 1.54 13.34
CA GLY A 217 -1.85 1.29 13.99
C GLY A 217 -1.19 -0.01 13.54
N ALA A 218 0.08 -0.16 13.94
CA ALA A 218 0.83 -1.41 13.74
C ALA A 218 0.21 -2.56 14.53
N GLU A 219 0.38 -3.78 14.01
CA GLU A 219 0.01 -5.01 14.73
C GLU A 219 0.77 -5.10 16.07
N GLY A 220 0.06 -5.38 17.13
CA GLY A 220 0.54 -5.44 18.51
C GLY A 220 0.58 -4.07 19.19
N PRO A 221 1.48 -3.14 18.85
CA PRO A 221 1.57 -1.84 19.54
C PRO A 221 0.37 -0.90 19.31
N GLY A 222 -0.39 -1.09 18.23
CA GLY A 222 -1.49 -0.19 17.86
C GLY A 222 -1.01 1.20 17.43
N LEU A 223 -1.81 2.21 17.71
CA LEU A 223 -1.50 3.62 17.43
C LEU A 223 -0.48 4.17 18.42
N ARG A 224 0.46 4.98 17.92
CA ARG A 224 1.38 5.72 18.79
C ARG A 224 0.63 6.76 19.62
N GLN A 225 1.17 7.06 20.81
CA GLN A 225 0.60 8.07 21.70
C GLN A 225 0.35 9.42 21.00
N LYS A 226 1.34 9.92 20.26
CA LYS A 226 1.20 11.16 19.50
C LYS A 226 0.06 11.11 18.47
N THR A 227 -0.15 9.96 17.83
CA THR A 227 -1.25 9.75 16.88
C THR A 227 -2.58 9.79 17.60
N LYS A 228 -2.72 9.08 18.75
CA LYS A 228 -3.93 9.09 19.58
C LYS A 228 -4.32 10.50 20.05
N GLU A 229 -3.33 11.34 20.37
CA GLU A 229 -3.52 12.73 20.80
C GLU A 229 -3.88 13.68 19.65
N THR A 230 -3.63 13.29 18.39
CA THR A 230 -3.81 14.17 17.23
C THR A 230 -5.15 13.90 16.50
N VAL A 231 -5.67 12.68 16.56
CA VAL A 231 -6.96 12.31 15.93
C VAL A 231 -8.14 12.99 16.66
N ASP A 232 -9.26 13.16 15.97
CA ASP A 232 -10.47 13.75 16.58
C ASP A 232 -11.16 12.78 17.53
N HIS A 233 -11.24 11.48 17.14
CA HIS A 233 -11.87 10.44 17.95
C HIS A 233 -11.06 9.15 17.89
N LEU A 234 -11.00 8.44 19.02
CA LEU A 234 -10.60 7.04 19.07
C LEU A 234 -11.86 6.18 18.97
N VAL A 235 -11.83 5.21 18.07
CA VAL A 235 -12.98 4.34 17.80
C VAL A 235 -12.55 2.88 17.69
N LYS A 236 -13.45 1.97 18.02
CA LYS A 236 -13.26 0.53 17.88
C LYS A 236 -14.20 -0.08 16.85
N ILE A 237 -13.80 -1.25 16.35
CA ILE A 237 -14.69 -2.17 15.66
C ILE A 237 -15.34 -3.03 16.76
N ASP A 238 -16.68 -3.05 16.79
CA ASP A 238 -17.37 -3.87 17.78
C ASP A 238 -17.13 -5.36 17.55
N ALA A 239 -16.80 -6.08 18.62
CA ALA A 239 -16.44 -7.49 18.57
C ALA A 239 -17.34 -8.29 19.53
N ALA A 240 -17.89 -9.40 19.05
CA ALA A 240 -18.82 -10.25 19.82
C ALA A 240 -18.19 -11.01 20.99
N GLY A 241 -16.88 -10.96 21.18
CA GLY A 241 -16.16 -11.71 22.22
C GLY A 241 -14.95 -10.96 22.79
N GLY A 242 -14.41 -11.50 23.90
CA GLY A 242 -13.28 -10.87 24.62
C GLY A 242 -11.92 -10.91 23.91
N PHE A 243 -11.80 -11.57 22.74
CA PHE A 243 -10.60 -11.56 21.91
C PHE A 243 -10.75 -10.50 20.82
N GLY A 244 -10.10 -9.36 21.01
CA GLY A 244 -10.33 -8.14 20.24
C GLY A 244 -9.23 -7.73 19.26
N SER A 245 -8.35 -8.65 18.81
CA SER A 245 -7.29 -8.30 17.85
C SER A 245 -7.63 -8.80 16.45
N LEU A 246 -7.89 -7.86 15.52
CA LEU A 246 -7.98 -8.14 14.09
C LEU A 246 -6.64 -7.86 13.41
N ASN A 247 -6.33 -8.64 12.38
CA ASN A 247 -5.27 -8.24 11.45
C ASN A 247 -5.57 -6.85 10.88
N VAL A 248 -4.55 -6.00 10.75
CA VAL A 248 -4.70 -4.59 10.37
C VAL A 248 -5.37 -4.41 9.00
N SER A 249 -5.16 -5.32 8.03
CA SER A 249 -5.82 -5.22 6.74
C SER A 249 -7.31 -5.57 6.80
N ASN A 250 -7.69 -6.50 7.67
CA ASN A 250 -9.11 -6.81 7.94
C ASN A 250 -9.79 -5.64 8.66
N ALA A 251 -9.12 -5.06 9.65
CA ALA A 251 -9.61 -3.87 10.34
C ALA A 251 -9.83 -2.70 9.35
N ALA A 252 -8.90 -2.49 8.41
CA ALA A 252 -9.03 -1.48 7.37
C ALA A 252 -10.27 -1.70 6.48
N ALA A 253 -10.48 -2.94 6.03
CA ALA A 253 -11.62 -3.28 5.19
C ALA A 253 -12.97 -3.07 5.91
N ILE A 254 -13.06 -3.50 7.17
CA ILE A 254 -14.26 -3.32 7.99
C ILE A 254 -14.51 -1.83 8.27
N ALA A 255 -13.47 -1.09 8.65
CA ALA A 255 -13.59 0.35 8.93
C ALA A 255 -14.01 1.15 7.70
N LEU A 256 -13.46 0.85 6.52
CA LEU A 256 -13.90 1.43 5.26
C LEU A 256 -15.37 1.12 5.00
N TYR A 257 -15.77 -0.16 5.08
CA TYR A 257 -17.14 -0.57 4.87
C TYR A 257 -18.12 0.09 5.84
N ALA A 258 -17.73 0.19 7.14
CA ALA A 258 -18.54 0.85 8.15
C ALA A 258 -18.67 2.37 7.95
N SER A 259 -17.67 3.00 7.30
CA SER A 259 -17.65 4.44 7.03
C SER A 259 -18.44 4.84 5.78
N LEU A 260 -18.86 3.91 4.92
CA LEU A 260 -19.64 4.22 3.75
C LEU A 260 -21.04 4.67 4.12
N GLU A 261 -21.58 5.61 3.35
CA GLU A 261 -23.00 5.92 3.39
C GLU A 261 -23.78 4.70 2.89
N ARG A 262 -24.79 4.29 3.65
CA ARG A 262 -25.72 3.22 3.24
C ARG A 262 -27.06 3.88 2.97
N SER A 263 -27.44 3.90 1.69
CA SER A 263 -28.81 4.23 1.26
C SER A 263 -29.80 3.22 1.80
#